data_c4d37f71315a2a70b7a381016c166fa4
#
_entry.id   c4d37f71315a2a70b7a381016c166fa4
#
_cell.length_a   1.000
_cell.length_b   1.000
_cell.length_c   1.000
_cell.angle_alpha   90.00
_cell.angle_beta   90.00
_cell.angle_gamma   90.00
#
_symmetry.space_group_name_H-M   'P 1'
#
loop_
_entity.id
_entity.type
_entity.pdbx_description
1 polymer ?
#
loop_
_entity_poly.entity_id
_entity_poly.type
_entity_poly.pdbx_seq_one_letter_code
_entity_poly.pdbx_strand_id
1 'polypeptide(L)'
;AAALDKAGVPNEIIGLGGLLWQPEIQDLVAIATMLVRPEDLSAAVRVLAGPMCGLGISDIQALASRQRNLAGAREERLRWEPGMDPEDYLRAQLEDVTAEEPDQRVGLADALADLGERDRYTPQGLARMEEVSAKLRHLRTYSLSKPLVDIFADIEALFNIRTEVLARGSAGGTAHLDKFADIVASFHGDSLYALLDYFALALEKEDGLDMGEVPAATDRVQIMTAHKAKGLEWEHVCVVHAD
;
A
#
# COMPACT_ATOMS: atom_id res chain seq x y z
N ALA A 1 18.34 -14.70 10.94
CA ALA A 1 18.29 -13.24 11.16
C ALA A 1 18.03 -12.91 12.65
N ALA A 2 16.84 -13.15 13.23
CA ALA A 2 16.50 -12.74 14.59
C ALA A 2 17.51 -13.11 15.69
N ALA A 3 18.20 -14.25 15.59
CA ALA A 3 19.25 -14.64 16.51
C ALA A 3 20.52 -13.79 16.34
N LEU A 4 20.86 -13.42 15.12
CA LEU A 4 22.00 -12.55 14.80
C LEU A 4 21.71 -11.11 15.25
N ASP A 5 20.50 -10.62 15.03
CA ASP A 5 20.05 -9.31 15.50
C ASP A 5 20.16 -9.20 17.02
N LYS A 6 19.70 -10.24 17.74
CA LYS A 6 19.81 -10.32 19.22
C LYS A 6 21.28 -10.38 19.69
N ALA A 7 22.17 -10.93 18.87
CA ALA A 7 23.60 -10.97 19.15
C ALA A 7 24.35 -9.71 18.72
N GLY A 8 23.68 -8.73 18.13
CA GLY A 8 24.29 -7.51 17.60
C GLY A 8 25.16 -7.74 16.36
N VAL A 9 24.96 -8.88 15.67
CA VAL A 9 25.73 -9.23 14.47
C VAL A 9 25.00 -8.67 13.24
N PRO A 10 25.62 -7.74 12.48
CA PRO A 10 25.03 -7.23 11.26
C PRO A 10 24.73 -8.38 10.28
N ASN A 11 23.49 -8.47 9.85
CA ASN A 11 23.09 -9.54 8.93
C ASN A 11 22.12 -8.99 7.87
N GLU A 12 22.06 -9.70 6.76
CA GLU A 12 21.22 -9.36 5.62
C GLU A 12 20.62 -10.65 5.04
N ILE A 13 19.33 -10.61 4.75
CA ILE A 13 18.63 -11.73 4.09
C ILE A 13 18.57 -11.43 2.60
N ILE A 14 19.26 -12.23 1.79
CA ILE A 14 19.34 -12.07 0.35
C ILE A 14 18.39 -13.02 -0.34
N GLY A 15 17.42 -12.46 -1.09
CA GLY A 15 16.55 -13.22 -1.98
C GLY A 15 15.54 -14.15 -1.30
N LEU A 16 15.26 -13.96 -0.01
CA LEU A 16 14.13 -14.59 0.68
C LEU A 16 12.94 -13.61 0.67
N GLY A 17 12.29 -13.49 -0.46
CA GLY A 17 11.14 -12.63 -0.70
C GLY A 17 11.38 -11.77 -1.94
N GLY A 18 10.36 -11.66 -2.78
CA GLY A 18 10.40 -10.82 -3.97
C GLY A 18 10.38 -9.33 -3.62
N LEU A 19 10.58 -8.51 -4.63
CA LEU A 19 10.55 -7.06 -4.53
C LEU A 19 9.27 -6.54 -3.86
N LEU A 20 8.12 -7.14 -4.17
CA LEU A 20 6.82 -6.76 -3.63
C LEU A 20 6.66 -7.07 -2.13
N TRP A 21 7.57 -7.82 -1.52
CA TRP A 21 7.59 -8.07 -0.08
C TRP A 21 8.40 -7.04 0.69
N GLN A 22 9.13 -6.15 0.00
CA GLN A 22 9.85 -5.08 0.68
C GLN A 22 8.87 -4.09 1.31
N PRO A 23 9.06 -3.69 2.58
CA PRO A 23 8.13 -2.83 3.29
C PRO A 23 7.78 -1.54 2.55
N GLU A 24 8.77 -0.86 1.99
CA GLU A 24 8.61 0.38 1.24
C GLU A 24 7.83 0.20 -0.06
N ILE A 25 8.00 -0.95 -0.73
CA ILE A 25 7.24 -1.26 -1.95
C ILE A 25 5.79 -1.60 -1.60
N GLN A 26 5.59 -2.36 -0.53
CA GLN A 26 4.24 -2.62 -0.03
C GLN A 26 3.52 -1.33 0.38
N ASP A 27 4.25 -0.35 0.92
CA ASP A 27 3.69 0.96 1.27
C ASP A 27 3.28 1.74 0.02
N LEU A 28 4.13 1.76 -1.02
CA LEU A 28 3.79 2.36 -2.33
C LEU A 28 2.55 1.72 -2.95
N VAL A 29 2.51 0.39 -2.99
CA VAL A 29 1.38 -0.38 -3.54
C VAL A 29 0.11 -0.15 -2.74
N ALA A 30 0.19 -0.11 -1.39
CA ALA A 30 -0.97 0.15 -0.54
C ALA A 30 -1.56 1.55 -0.76
N ILE A 31 -0.71 2.59 -0.88
CA ILE A 31 -1.18 3.94 -1.19
C ILE A 31 -1.84 3.97 -2.56
N ALA A 32 -1.20 3.39 -3.59
CA ALA A 32 -1.75 3.30 -4.94
C ALA A 32 -3.11 2.56 -4.96
N THR A 33 -3.23 1.48 -4.18
CA THR A 33 -4.49 0.74 -4.01
C THR A 33 -5.56 1.62 -3.40
N MET A 34 -5.28 2.37 -2.33
CA MET A 34 -6.25 3.30 -1.73
C MET A 34 -6.73 4.41 -2.67
N LEU A 35 -5.96 4.75 -3.72
CA LEU A 35 -6.39 5.76 -4.68
C LEU A 35 -7.53 5.26 -5.58
N VAL A 36 -7.51 3.97 -5.95
CA VAL A 36 -8.41 3.39 -6.96
C VAL A 36 -9.33 2.29 -6.40
N ARG A 37 -9.00 1.70 -5.25
CA ARG A 37 -9.79 0.68 -4.53
C ARG A 37 -10.01 1.14 -3.08
N PRO A 38 -10.88 2.12 -2.84
CA PRO A 38 -11.10 2.68 -1.50
C PRO A 38 -11.63 1.65 -0.50
N GLU A 39 -12.25 0.58 -0.98
CA GLU A 39 -12.80 -0.54 -0.21
C GLU A 39 -11.74 -1.54 0.29
N ASP A 40 -10.49 -1.48 -0.22
CA ASP A 40 -9.43 -2.40 0.18
C ASP A 40 -8.98 -2.14 1.62
N LEU A 41 -9.47 -2.98 2.52
CA LEU A 41 -9.18 -2.87 3.95
C LEU A 41 -7.70 -3.10 4.27
N SER A 42 -7.05 -4.01 3.56
CA SER A 42 -5.64 -4.38 3.83
C SER A 42 -4.71 -3.21 3.49
N ALA A 43 -4.92 -2.59 2.34
CA ALA A 43 -4.18 -1.39 1.93
C ALA A 43 -4.44 -0.23 2.89
N ALA A 44 -5.71 0.04 3.25
CA ALA A 44 -6.07 1.10 4.17
C ALA A 44 -5.46 0.90 5.56
N VAL A 45 -5.54 -0.30 6.13
CA VAL A 45 -4.95 -0.59 7.45
C VAL A 45 -3.44 -0.46 7.41
N ARG A 46 -2.78 -0.91 6.33
CA ARG A 46 -1.34 -0.76 6.19
C ARG A 46 -0.90 0.71 6.22
N VAL A 47 -1.57 1.58 5.50
CA VAL A 47 -1.25 3.01 5.45
C VAL A 47 -1.59 3.70 6.77
N LEU A 48 -2.76 3.42 7.34
CA LEU A 48 -3.27 4.13 8.51
C LEU A 48 -2.62 3.66 9.83
N ALA A 49 -2.43 2.36 10.01
CA ALA A 49 -1.78 1.81 11.21
C ALA A 49 -0.25 1.78 11.10
N GLY A 50 0.28 1.78 9.87
CA GLY A 50 1.71 1.75 9.58
C GLY A 50 2.43 3.06 9.91
N PRO A 51 3.76 3.11 9.69
CA PRO A 51 4.61 4.23 10.09
C PRO A 51 4.25 5.56 9.42
N MET A 52 3.59 5.52 8.27
CA MET A 52 3.20 6.72 7.53
C MET A 52 2.10 7.55 8.20
N CYS A 53 1.21 6.92 8.94
CA CYS A 53 0.13 7.60 9.65
C CYS A 53 0.19 7.31 11.16
N GLY A 54 0.43 6.05 11.56
CA GLY A 54 0.62 5.64 12.95
C GLY A 54 -0.62 5.87 13.82
N LEU A 55 -1.82 5.56 13.31
CA LEU A 55 -3.05 5.67 14.07
C LEU A 55 -3.11 4.62 15.18
N GLY A 56 -3.60 5.04 16.32
CA GLY A 56 -3.99 4.14 17.41
C GLY A 56 -5.28 3.37 17.08
N ILE A 57 -5.48 2.27 17.80
CA ILE A 57 -6.64 1.39 17.58
C ILE A 57 -7.98 2.10 17.79
N SER A 58 -8.04 3.05 18.72
CA SER A 58 -9.23 3.88 19.00
C SER A 58 -9.64 4.72 17.80
N ASP A 59 -8.66 5.36 17.13
CA ASP A 59 -8.91 6.18 15.96
C ASP A 59 -9.33 5.33 14.76
N ILE A 60 -8.71 4.15 14.58
CA ILE A 60 -9.10 3.19 13.54
C ILE A 60 -10.54 2.68 13.77
N GLN A 61 -10.93 2.40 15.04
CA GLN A 61 -12.30 2.00 15.37
C GLN A 61 -13.32 3.12 15.10
N ALA A 62 -12.97 4.37 15.42
CA ALA A 62 -13.81 5.52 15.14
C ALA A 62 -13.99 5.71 13.62
N LEU A 63 -12.89 5.57 12.84
CA LEU A 63 -12.92 5.64 11.38
C LEU A 63 -13.75 4.51 10.76
N ALA A 64 -13.61 3.26 11.27
CA ALA A 64 -14.45 2.14 10.83
C ALA A 64 -15.94 2.35 11.18
N SER A 65 -16.24 3.04 12.28
CA SER A 65 -17.63 3.43 12.59
C SER A 65 -18.14 4.48 11.60
N ARG A 66 -17.31 5.44 11.21
CA ARG A 66 -17.65 6.42 10.17
C ARG A 66 -17.91 5.74 8.83
N GLN A 67 -17.07 4.78 8.42
CA GLN A 67 -17.27 3.97 7.22
C GLN A 67 -18.66 3.33 7.20
N ARG A 68 -19.07 2.68 8.31
CA ARG A 68 -20.39 2.06 8.44
C ARG A 68 -21.53 3.08 8.33
N ASN A 69 -21.36 4.27 8.92
CA ASN A 69 -22.35 5.33 8.83
C ASN A 69 -22.51 5.83 7.40
N LEU A 70 -21.42 5.97 6.65
CA LEU A 70 -21.45 6.35 5.24
C LEU A 70 -22.13 5.28 4.38
N ALA A 71 -21.80 4.00 4.60
CA ALA A 71 -22.45 2.87 3.91
C ALA A 71 -23.96 2.81 4.22
N GLY A 72 -24.36 2.92 5.47
CA GLY A 72 -25.76 2.92 5.88
C GLY A 72 -26.56 4.10 5.30
N ALA A 73 -25.95 5.30 5.26
CA ALA A 73 -26.59 6.47 4.65
C ALA A 73 -26.78 6.33 3.12
N ARG A 74 -25.90 5.57 2.46
CA ARG A 74 -26.04 5.23 1.03
C ARG A 74 -27.18 4.22 0.83
N GLU A 75 -27.21 3.13 1.60
CA GLU A 75 -28.26 2.12 1.53
C GLU A 75 -29.63 2.72 1.80
N GLU A 76 -29.75 3.66 2.76
CA GLU A 76 -31.01 4.34 3.09
C GLU A 76 -31.48 5.21 1.93
N ARG A 77 -30.61 5.93 1.24
CA ARG A 77 -30.97 6.74 0.05
C ARG A 77 -31.46 5.91 -1.14
N LEU A 78 -30.97 4.67 -1.26
CA LEU A 78 -31.36 3.76 -2.34
C LEU A 78 -32.53 2.85 -1.97
N ARG A 79 -33.11 3.03 -0.76
CA ARG A 79 -34.20 2.20 -0.28
C ARG A 79 -35.52 2.71 -0.82
N TRP A 80 -36.34 1.80 -1.41
CA TRP A 80 -37.72 2.08 -1.77
C TRP A 80 -38.54 2.36 -0.53
N GLU A 81 -39.22 3.49 -0.50
CA GLU A 81 -40.24 3.82 0.52
C GLU A 81 -41.67 3.84 -0.09
N PRO A 82 -42.69 3.34 0.66
CA PRO A 82 -44.07 3.42 0.21
C PRO A 82 -44.51 4.89 0.02
N GLY A 83 -44.85 5.24 -1.23
CA GLY A 83 -45.22 6.60 -1.61
C GLY A 83 -44.17 7.39 -2.37
N MET A 84 -42.99 6.82 -2.57
CA MET A 84 -41.95 7.40 -3.44
C MET A 84 -42.36 7.26 -4.90
N ASP A 85 -42.08 8.30 -5.70
CA ASP A 85 -42.31 8.24 -7.14
C ASP A 85 -41.38 7.21 -7.78
N PRO A 86 -41.93 6.23 -8.54
CA PRO A 86 -41.12 5.22 -9.20
C PRO A 86 -40.04 5.79 -10.16
N GLU A 87 -40.35 6.95 -10.80
CA GLU A 87 -39.38 7.59 -11.69
C GLU A 87 -38.22 8.22 -10.92
N ASP A 88 -38.48 8.83 -9.76
CA ASP A 88 -37.44 9.39 -8.91
C ASP A 88 -36.55 8.29 -8.30
N TYR A 89 -37.14 7.17 -7.89
CA TYR A 89 -36.41 6.00 -7.41
C TYR A 89 -35.51 5.40 -8.50
N LEU A 90 -36.04 5.19 -9.70
CA LEU A 90 -35.27 4.69 -10.84
C LEU A 90 -34.17 5.65 -11.25
N ARG A 91 -34.46 6.97 -11.21
CA ARG A 91 -33.44 7.99 -11.49
C ARG A 91 -32.29 7.93 -10.46
N ALA A 92 -32.62 7.87 -9.18
CA ALA A 92 -31.61 7.74 -8.12
C ALA A 92 -30.77 6.46 -8.27
N GLN A 93 -31.41 5.33 -8.62
CA GLN A 93 -30.67 4.09 -8.91
C GLN A 93 -29.81 4.19 -10.17
N LEU A 94 -30.31 4.80 -11.24
CA LEU A 94 -29.55 4.98 -12.48
C LEU A 94 -28.39 5.95 -12.28
N GLU A 95 -28.55 7.02 -11.52
CA GLU A 95 -27.48 7.93 -11.16
C GLU A 95 -26.40 7.22 -10.33
N ASP A 96 -26.79 6.36 -9.40
CA ASP A 96 -25.83 5.55 -8.60
C ASP A 96 -25.08 4.53 -9.48
N VAL A 97 -25.76 3.86 -10.39
CA VAL A 97 -25.17 2.89 -11.33
C VAL A 97 -24.29 3.56 -12.42
N THR A 98 -24.66 4.78 -12.84
CA THR A 98 -23.89 5.52 -13.87
C THR A 98 -22.78 6.38 -13.31
N ALA A 99 -22.85 6.76 -12.03
CA ALA A 99 -21.83 7.56 -11.37
C ALA A 99 -20.66 6.72 -10.83
N GLU A 100 -20.88 5.43 -10.59
CA GLU A 100 -19.89 4.54 -9.99
C GLU A 100 -19.96 3.14 -10.62
N GLU A 101 -18.81 2.48 -10.71
CA GLU A 101 -18.79 1.04 -11.01
C GLU A 101 -19.64 0.27 -9.99
N PRO A 102 -20.41 -0.79 -10.40
CA PRO A 102 -21.43 -1.44 -9.57
C PRO A 102 -20.93 -2.04 -8.26
N ASP A 103 -19.62 -2.04 -8.01
CA ASP A 103 -18.97 -2.74 -6.90
C ASP A 103 -18.25 -1.82 -5.90
N GLN A 104 -18.42 -0.49 -5.98
CA GLN A 104 -17.75 0.42 -5.03
C GLN A 104 -18.42 0.40 -3.67
N ARG A 105 -17.97 -0.51 -2.82
CA ARG A 105 -18.29 -0.50 -1.39
C ARG A 105 -17.59 0.67 -0.72
N VAL A 106 -18.29 1.36 0.18
CA VAL A 106 -17.67 2.40 1.01
C VAL A 106 -16.53 1.82 1.82
N GLY A 107 -15.32 2.31 1.61
CA GLY A 107 -14.12 1.86 2.29
C GLY A 107 -13.63 2.81 3.37
N LEU A 108 -12.53 2.43 4.03
CA LEU A 108 -11.86 3.32 5.00
C LEU A 108 -11.27 4.56 4.34
N ALA A 109 -10.90 4.49 3.06
CA ALA A 109 -10.42 5.64 2.30
C ALA A 109 -11.51 6.71 2.10
N ASP A 110 -12.78 6.30 1.98
CA ASP A 110 -13.91 7.23 1.90
C ASP A 110 -14.21 7.87 3.26
N ALA A 111 -14.16 7.06 4.32
CA ALA A 111 -14.27 7.58 5.68
C ALA A 111 -13.14 8.56 6.03
N LEU A 112 -11.93 8.33 5.52
CA LEU A 112 -10.80 9.24 5.66
C LEU A 112 -11.00 10.56 4.90
N ALA A 113 -11.71 10.52 3.76
CA ALA A 113 -12.06 11.71 3.00
C ALA A 113 -13.18 12.54 3.66
N ASP A 114 -14.04 11.88 4.42
CA ASP A 114 -15.13 12.48 5.18
C ASP A 114 -15.15 11.95 6.62
N LEU A 115 -14.40 12.60 7.51
CA LEU A 115 -14.21 12.18 8.90
C LEU A 115 -15.48 12.36 9.77
N GLY A 116 -16.45 13.15 9.36
CA GLY A 116 -17.67 13.40 10.12
C GLY A 116 -17.43 14.11 11.46
N GLU A 117 -17.89 13.51 12.56
CA GLU A 117 -17.77 14.04 13.93
C GLU A 117 -16.32 13.95 14.43
N ARG A 118 -15.62 15.08 14.44
CA ARG A 118 -14.19 15.19 14.73
C ARG A 118 -13.81 14.88 16.18
N ASP A 119 -14.74 15.07 17.10
CA ASP A 119 -14.59 14.81 18.54
C ASP A 119 -14.50 13.31 18.89
N ARG A 120 -14.79 12.43 17.93
CA ARG A 120 -14.64 10.98 18.05
C ARG A 120 -13.20 10.51 17.94
N TYR A 121 -12.30 11.36 17.45
CA TYR A 121 -10.89 11.04 17.23
C TYR A 121 -10.00 11.69 18.27
N THR A 122 -8.85 11.05 18.53
CA THR A 122 -7.83 11.74 19.32
C THR A 122 -7.31 12.96 18.54
N PRO A 123 -6.91 14.05 19.22
CA PRO A 123 -6.39 15.23 18.53
C PRO A 123 -5.19 14.91 17.62
N GLN A 124 -4.33 14.00 18.04
CA GLN A 124 -3.17 13.57 17.27
C GLN A 124 -3.58 12.69 16.09
N GLY A 125 -4.50 11.75 16.28
CA GLY A 125 -5.02 10.90 15.20
C GLY A 125 -5.75 11.72 14.15
N LEU A 126 -6.57 12.68 14.57
CA LEU A 126 -7.27 13.58 13.66
C LEU A 126 -6.31 14.37 12.76
N ALA A 127 -5.26 14.98 13.33
CA ALA A 127 -4.28 15.74 12.56
C ALA A 127 -3.57 14.85 11.52
N ARG A 128 -3.20 13.62 11.89
CA ARG A 128 -2.56 12.66 10.99
C ARG A 128 -3.50 12.19 9.87
N MET A 129 -4.76 11.93 10.19
CA MET A 129 -5.78 11.56 9.20
C MET A 129 -6.04 12.69 8.21
N GLU A 130 -6.11 13.94 8.66
CA GLU A 130 -6.27 15.10 7.81
C GLU A 130 -5.07 15.27 6.85
N GLU A 131 -3.85 15.05 7.34
CA GLU A 131 -2.64 15.08 6.50
C GLU A 131 -2.68 13.99 5.42
N VAL A 132 -2.94 12.74 5.77
CA VAL A 132 -3.03 11.63 4.81
C VAL A 132 -4.18 11.84 3.83
N SER A 133 -5.34 12.29 4.31
CA SER A 133 -6.49 12.63 3.46
C SER A 133 -6.14 13.72 2.43
N ALA A 134 -5.42 14.76 2.84
CA ALA A 134 -4.97 15.82 1.93
C ALA A 134 -4.02 15.29 0.86
N LYS A 135 -3.05 14.43 1.24
CA LYS A 135 -2.12 13.77 0.31
C LYS A 135 -2.85 12.90 -0.71
N LEU A 136 -3.77 12.04 -0.26
CA LEU A 136 -4.57 11.18 -1.16
C LEU A 136 -5.45 12.00 -2.10
N ARG A 137 -6.07 13.08 -1.60
CA ARG A 137 -6.86 13.99 -2.44
C ARG A 137 -5.99 14.66 -3.50
N HIS A 138 -4.80 15.11 -3.14
CA HIS A 138 -3.84 15.69 -4.09
C HIS A 138 -3.49 14.69 -5.20
N LEU A 139 -3.14 13.45 -4.84
CA LEU A 139 -2.82 12.40 -5.81
C LEU A 139 -3.99 12.10 -6.74
N ARG A 140 -5.23 11.97 -6.21
CA ARG A 140 -6.44 11.75 -7.02
C ARG A 140 -6.67 12.88 -8.01
N THR A 141 -6.46 14.12 -7.58
CA THR A 141 -6.73 15.30 -8.42
C THR A 141 -5.68 15.52 -9.50
N TYR A 142 -4.40 15.29 -9.18
CA TYR A 142 -3.30 15.75 -10.04
C TYR A 142 -2.43 14.64 -10.60
N SER A 143 -2.49 13.42 -10.05
CA SER A 143 -1.58 12.35 -10.43
C SER A 143 -2.23 11.21 -11.21
N LEU A 144 -3.50 10.87 -10.95
CA LEU A 144 -4.14 9.70 -11.58
C LEU A 144 -4.24 9.77 -13.12
N SER A 145 -4.14 10.96 -13.72
CA SER A 145 -4.12 11.13 -15.17
C SER A 145 -2.73 11.06 -15.80
N LYS A 146 -1.68 10.93 -14.97
CA LYS A 146 -0.28 10.84 -15.41
C LYS A 146 0.09 9.40 -15.81
N PRO A 147 1.22 9.19 -16.50
CA PRO A 147 1.82 7.88 -16.68
C PRO A 147 2.07 7.17 -15.34
N LEU A 148 1.99 5.84 -15.32
CA LEU A 148 2.11 5.05 -14.08
C LEU A 148 3.39 5.36 -13.29
N VAL A 149 4.51 5.53 -13.98
CA VAL A 149 5.80 5.88 -13.33
C VAL A 149 5.69 7.19 -12.58
N ASP A 150 5.05 8.20 -13.18
CA ASP A 150 4.88 9.52 -12.56
C ASP A 150 3.92 9.46 -11.36
N ILE A 151 2.89 8.60 -11.42
CA ILE A 151 1.99 8.36 -10.27
C ILE A 151 2.80 7.86 -9.08
N PHE A 152 3.64 6.84 -9.27
CA PHE A 152 4.45 6.28 -8.20
C PHE A 152 5.54 7.24 -7.72
N ALA A 153 6.14 8.04 -8.60
CA ALA A 153 7.07 9.10 -8.23
C ALA A 153 6.39 10.17 -7.34
N ASP A 154 5.16 10.57 -7.69
CA ASP A 154 4.38 11.51 -6.87
C ASP A 154 4.02 10.91 -5.50
N ILE A 155 3.65 9.62 -5.43
CA ILE A 155 3.39 8.92 -4.17
C ILE A 155 4.65 8.91 -3.31
N GLU A 156 5.78 8.51 -3.88
CA GLU A 156 7.08 8.45 -3.20
C GLU A 156 7.46 9.81 -2.62
N ALA A 157 7.29 10.88 -3.41
CA ALA A 157 7.63 12.25 -3.00
C ALA A 157 6.69 12.77 -1.90
N LEU A 158 5.36 12.63 -2.05
CA LEU A 158 4.36 13.14 -1.09
C LEU A 158 4.42 12.43 0.27
N PHE A 159 4.72 11.15 0.28
CA PHE A 159 4.83 10.38 1.51
C PHE A 159 6.27 10.28 2.04
N ASN A 160 7.23 10.94 1.39
CA ASN A 160 8.66 10.95 1.75
C ASN A 160 9.27 9.54 1.88
N ILE A 161 8.81 8.56 1.09
CA ILE A 161 9.20 7.16 1.23
C ILE A 161 10.71 6.99 1.02
N ARG A 162 11.28 7.58 -0.02
CA ARG A 162 12.72 7.52 -0.30
C ARG A 162 13.56 8.14 0.82
N THR A 163 13.10 9.25 1.38
CA THR A 163 13.77 9.91 2.51
C THR A 163 13.76 9.01 3.75
N GLU A 164 12.66 8.34 4.02
CA GLU A 164 12.53 7.42 5.15
C GLU A 164 13.44 6.19 4.98
N VAL A 165 13.50 5.61 3.78
CA VAL A 165 14.40 4.50 3.44
C VAL A 165 15.87 4.89 3.65
N LEU A 166 16.26 6.07 3.19
CA LEU A 166 17.63 6.60 3.38
C LEU A 166 17.93 6.85 4.87
N ALA A 167 16.97 7.37 5.62
CA ALA A 167 17.13 7.64 7.06
C ALA A 167 17.30 6.36 7.88
N ARG A 168 16.67 5.25 7.47
CA ARG A 168 16.84 3.93 8.13
C ARG A 168 18.22 3.32 7.89
N GLY A 169 18.94 3.78 6.87
CA GLY A 169 20.30 3.30 6.59
C GLY A 169 20.36 1.83 6.20
N SER A 170 19.34 1.32 5.47
CA SER A 170 19.35 -0.05 4.96
C SER A 170 20.53 -0.26 4.00
N ALA A 171 21.10 -1.47 4.00
CA ALA A 171 22.27 -1.80 3.18
C ALA A 171 22.02 -1.66 1.66
N GLY A 172 20.78 -1.91 1.22
CA GLY A 172 20.36 -1.76 -0.17
C GLY A 172 20.05 -0.33 -0.58
N GLY A 173 20.04 0.64 0.37
CA GLY A 173 19.66 2.01 0.09
C GLY A 173 18.30 2.10 -0.60
N THR A 174 18.23 2.84 -1.70
CA THR A 174 17.02 3.02 -2.52
C THR A 174 16.89 2.06 -3.70
N ALA A 175 17.78 1.04 -3.81
CA ALA A 175 17.81 0.15 -4.97
C ALA A 175 16.47 -0.57 -5.24
N HIS A 176 15.72 -0.90 -4.18
CA HIS A 176 14.38 -1.50 -4.32
C HIS A 176 13.37 -0.54 -4.96
N LEU A 177 13.42 0.75 -4.61
CA LEU A 177 12.55 1.77 -5.19
C LEU A 177 12.90 2.00 -6.66
N ASP A 178 14.20 2.04 -7.00
CA ASP A 178 14.67 2.21 -8.37
C ASP A 178 14.27 1.00 -9.23
N LYS A 179 14.45 -0.24 -8.71
CA LYS A 179 14.00 -1.46 -9.39
C LYS A 179 12.49 -1.52 -9.57
N PHE A 180 11.74 -1.06 -8.57
CA PHE A 180 10.29 -0.98 -8.66
C PHE A 180 9.86 0.00 -9.77
N ALA A 181 10.49 1.16 -9.85
CA ALA A 181 10.23 2.13 -10.91
C ALA A 181 10.52 1.55 -12.32
N ASP A 182 11.60 0.77 -12.47
CA ASP A 182 11.91 0.07 -13.73
C ASP A 182 10.83 -0.94 -14.11
N ILE A 183 10.30 -1.70 -13.15
CA ILE A 183 9.20 -2.65 -13.38
C ILE A 183 7.93 -1.92 -13.80
N VAL A 184 7.57 -0.84 -13.10
CA VAL A 184 6.42 -0.01 -13.48
C VAL A 184 6.60 0.58 -14.89
N ALA A 185 7.82 1.05 -15.22
CA ALA A 185 8.13 1.59 -16.55
C ALA A 185 8.05 0.53 -17.67
N SER A 186 8.39 -0.73 -17.36
CA SER A 186 8.32 -1.84 -18.32
C SER A 186 6.93 -2.45 -18.45
N PHE A 187 5.98 -2.07 -17.61
CA PHE A 187 4.61 -2.58 -17.69
C PHE A 187 3.90 -2.06 -18.94
N HIS A 188 3.33 -2.97 -19.74
CA HIS A 188 2.72 -2.63 -21.05
C HIS A 188 1.25 -2.17 -20.95
N GLY A 189 0.70 -2.01 -19.76
CA GLY A 189 -0.63 -1.45 -19.53
C GLY A 189 -0.56 0.04 -19.19
N ASP A 190 -1.70 0.71 -19.30
CA ASP A 190 -1.89 2.14 -19.01
C ASP A 190 -2.75 2.39 -17.76
N SER A 191 -3.32 1.33 -17.20
CA SER A 191 -4.25 1.39 -16.08
C SER A 191 -3.58 1.01 -14.76
N LEU A 192 -3.75 1.87 -13.73
CA LEU A 192 -3.30 1.56 -12.37
C LEU A 192 -3.99 0.29 -11.83
N TYR A 193 -5.25 0.06 -12.16
CA TYR A 193 -5.96 -1.17 -11.80
C TYR A 193 -5.25 -2.41 -12.37
N ALA A 194 -4.93 -2.41 -13.66
CA ALA A 194 -4.25 -3.53 -14.31
C ALA A 194 -2.85 -3.78 -13.73
N LEU A 195 -2.12 -2.72 -13.37
CA LEU A 195 -0.82 -2.86 -12.72
C LEU A 195 -0.95 -3.48 -11.32
N LEU A 196 -1.94 -3.06 -10.53
CA LEU A 196 -2.19 -3.62 -9.20
C LEU A 196 -2.63 -5.09 -9.28
N ASP A 197 -3.44 -5.47 -10.28
CA ASP A 197 -3.79 -6.87 -10.54
C ASP A 197 -2.57 -7.71 -10.95
N TYR A 198 -1.67 -7.14 -11.77
CA TYR A 198 -0.40 -7.77 -12.10
C TYR A 198 0.45 -8.01 -10.84
N PHE A 199 0.56 -7.04 -9.94
CA PHE A 199 1.29 -7.22 -8.67
C PHE A 199 0.65 -8.28 -7.78
N ALA A 200 -0.68 -8.33 -7.68
CA ALA A 200 -1.37 -9.36 -6.92
C ALA A 200 -1.09 -10.77 -7.49
N LEU A 201 -1.11 -10.90 -8.82
CA LEU A 201 -0.79 -12.16 -9.49
C LEU A 201 0.68 -12.56 -9.30
N ALA A 202 1.60 -11.60 -9.34
CA ALA A 202 3.03 -11.84 -9.12
C ALA A 202 3.33 -12.28 -7.69
N LEU A 203 2.61 -11.74 -6.70
CA LEU A 203 2.69 -12.21 -5.29
C LEU A 203 2.22 -13.65 -5.15
N GLU A 204 1.19 -14.05 -5.87
CA GLU A 204 0.63 -15.40 -5.81
C GLU A 204 1.48 -16.45 -6.56
N LYS A 205 2.00 -16.10 -7.74
CA LYS A 205 2.61 -17.06 -8.66
C LYS A 205 4.13 -16.97 -8.80
N GLU A 206 4.72 -15.81 -8.57
CA GLU A 206 6.12 -15.50 -8.86
C GLU A 206 6.93 -15.10 -7.61
N ASP A 207 6.40 -15.40 -6.42
CA ASP A 207 7.05 -15.05 -5.13
C ASP A 207 7.39 -13.55 -4.98
N GLY A 208 6.61 -12.69 -5.68
CA GLY A 208 6.65 -11.23 -5.53
C GLY A 208 7.70 -10.50 -6.37
N LEU A 209 8.05 -11.00 -7.54
CA LEU A 209 9.01 -10.43 -8.48
C LEU A 209 10.48 -10.45 -8.00
N ASP A 210 11.41 -10.51 -8.93
CA ASP A 210 12.84 -10.52 -8.60
C ASP A 210 13.31 -9.14 -8.10
N MET A 211 14.01 -9.12 -6.98
CA MET A 211 14.59 -7.90 -6.39
C MET A 211 15.73 -7.29 -7.22
N GLY A 212 16.24 -8.01 -8.22
CA GLY A 212 17.47 -7.64 -8.92
C GLY A 212 18.72 -7.85 -8.03
N GLU A 213 19.87 -7.48 -8.59
CA GLU A 213 21.14 -7.50 -7.85
C GLU A 213 21.19 -6.27 -6.92
N VAL A 214 20.88 -6.46 -5.65
CA VAL A 214 21.23 -5.48 -4.63
C VAL A 214 22.70 -5.69 -4.32
N PRO A 215 23.58 -4.69 -4.45
CA PRO A 215 24.98 -4.82 -4.07
C PRO A 215 25.07 -5.33 -2.64
N ALA A 216 25.68 -6.51 -2.47
CA ALA A 216 25.87 -7.09 -1.15
C ALA A 216 26.69 -6.13 -0.30
N ALA A 217 26.16 -5.74 0.87
CA ALA A 217 26.92 -4.91 1.78
C ALA A 217 28.12 -5.71 2.29
N THR A 218 29.30 -5.16 2.14
CA THR A 218 30.52 -5.70 2.76
C THR A 218 30.37 -5.65 4.29
N ASP A 219 30.87 -6.67 4.98
CA ASP A 219 30.91 -6.73 6.45
C ASP A 219 29.59 -7.12 7.15
N ARG A 220 28.80 -8.00 6.53
CA ARG A 220 27.56 -8.56 7.09
C ARG A 220 27.45 -10.05 6.84
N VAL A 221 26.75 -10.74 7.73
CA VAL A 221 26.37 -12.14 7.50
C VAL A 221 25.24 -12.19 6.49
N GLN A 222 25.47 -12.81 5.35
CA GLN A 222 24.49 -13.00 4.30
C GLN A 222 23.72 -14.29 4.51
N ILE A 223 22.40 -14.21 4.60
CA ILE A 223 21.52 -15.36 4.75
C ILE A 223 20.77 -15.53 3.43
N MET A 224 20.92 -16.68 2.78
CA MET A 224 20.31 -16.93 1.48
C MET A 224 20.02 -18.41 1.26
N THR A 225 19.23 -18.71 0.23
CA THR A 225 19.03 -20.09 -0.23
C THR A 225 20.21 -20.58 -1.06
N ALA A 226 20.42 -21.91 -1.11
CA ALA A 226 21.46 -22.50 -1.93
C ALA A 226 21.35 -22.14 -3.41
N HIS A 227 20.14 -21.94 -3.94
CA HIS A 227 19.91 -21.49 -5.31
C HIS A 227 20.44 -20.07 -5.58
N LYS A 228 20.28 -19.16 -4.63
CA LYS A 228 20.77 -17.77 -4.75
C LYS A 228 22.29 -17.68 -4.52
N ALA A 229 22.88 -18.69 -3.88
CA ALA A 229 24.34 -18.79 -3.67
C ALA A 229 25.11 -19.26 -4.91
N LYS A 230 24.42 -19.72 -5.96
CA LYS A 230 25.08 -20.25 -7.17
C LYS A 230 25.93 -19.17 -7.85
N GLY A 231 27.25 -19.45 -7.97
CA GLY A 231 28.20 -18.56 -8.62
C GLY A 231 28.78 -17.47 -7.70
N LEU A 232 28.42 -17.46 -6.43
CA LEU A 232 28.98 -16.57 -5.42
C LEU A 232 29.97 -17.30 -4.54
N GLU A 233 30.94 -16.58 -3.95
CA GLU A 233 32.03 -17.12 -3.12
C GLU A 233 32.14 -16.30 -1.83
N TRP A 234 32.40 -17.00 -0.70
CA TRP A 234 32.59 -16.38 0.62
C TRP A 234 33.76 -17.08 1.35
N GLU A 235 34.48 -16.36 2.20
CA GLU A 235 35.52 -16.94 3.05
C GLU A 235 34.95 -17.97 4.04
N HIS A 236 33.74 -17.72 4.55
CA HIS A 236 33.07 -18.59 5.52
C HIS A 236 31.64 -18.87 5.10
N VAL A 237 31.27 -20.14 5.03
CA VAL A 237 29.92 -20.59 4.67
C VAL A 237 29.39 -21.54 5.76
N CYS A 238 28.19 -21.24 6.28
CA CYS A 238 27.46 -22.11 7.17
C CYS A 238 26.21 -22.64 6.47
N VAL A 239 26.12 -23.94 6.25
CA VAL A 239 24.94 -24.60 5.72
C VAL A 239 24.11 -25.10 6.91
N VAL A 240 22.91 -24.56 7.08
CA VAL A 240 21.98 -24.98 8.15
C VAL A 240 20.90 -25.90 7.58
N HIS A 241 20.40 -26.85 8.39
CA HIS A 241 19.40 -27.85 7.97
C HIS A 241 19.84 -28.68 6.75
N ALA A 242 21.05 -29.22 6.81
CA ALA A 242 21.63 -30.06 5.76
C ALA A 242 21.40 -31.57 6.02
N ASP A 243 20.27 -31.92 6.66
CA ASP A 243 19.91 -33.31 7.03
C ASP A 243 19.27 -34.04 5.85
#